data_b33a0289a5539fb9d013d57bad241315
#
_entry.id   b33a0289a5539fb9d013d57bad241315
#
_cell.length_a   1.000
_cell.length_b   1.000
_cell.length_c   1.000
_cell.angle_alpha   90.00
_cell.angle_beta   90.00
_cell.angle_gamma   90.00
#
_symmetry.space_group_name_H-M   'P 1'
#
loop_
_entity.id
_entity.type
_entity.pdbx_description
1 polymer ?
#
loop_
_entity_poly.entity_id
_entity_poly.type
_entity_poly.pdbx_seq_one_letter_code
_entity_poly.pdbx_strand_id
1 'polypeptide(L)'
;MNIQDYNKLIEQAFQNKRNKAVALVINSPGGSPVQSEFLADKIINLSKEKNIPVITFVEDVAASGGYWLACAADEIFASKASIIGSIGVISAGFGFDKALNKIGVDRRIYTAGKNKSLLDPFSPENKDDVKRLKNLQTKLHDHFISFITLRRGKKIDLKNKDLFTGMFWSGQEALELGLIDGIGQVNSILKDRFGNNVKIKEFQNKKRFFDLGNLISITFEVISNKIEEKLIFKKFGL
;
A
#
# COMPACT_ATOMS: atom_id res chain seq x y z
N MET A 1 -5.18 4.31 0.45
CA MET A 1 -5.63 3.73 -0.85
C MET A 1 -6.97 3.05 -0.67
N ASN A 2 -7.95 3.31 -1.57
CA ASN A 2 -9.27 2.67 -1.56
C ASN A 2 -9.67 2.35 -2.99
N ILE A 3 -10.19 1.13 -3.26
CA ILE A 3 -10.61 0.70 -4.61
C ILE A 3 -11.70 1.61 -5.18
N GLN A 4 -12.61 2.14 -4.36
CA GLN A 4 -13.69 3.01 -4.80
C GLN A 4 -13.18 4.30 -5.45
N ASP A 5 -12.07 4.85 -4.95
CA ASP A 5 -11.46 6.08 -5.45
C ASP A 5 -10.80 5.88 -6.82
N TYR A 6 -10.27 4.69 -7.07
CA TYR A 6 -9.44 4.42 -8.25
C TYR A 6 -10.12 3.54 -9.30
N ASN A 7 -11.23 2.88 -8.97
CA ASN A 7 -11.89 1.92 -9.83
C ASN A 7 -12.15 2.45 -11.25
N LYS A 8 -12.80 3.63 -11.34
CA LYS A 8 -13.12 4.26 -12.63
C LYS A 8 -11.88 4.69 -13.39
N LEU A 9 -10.84 5.18 -12.71
CA LEU A 9 -9.59 5.62 -13.33
C LEU A 9 -8.85 4.43 -13.94
N ILE A 10 -8.77 3.31 -13.21
CA ILE A 10 -8.16 2.08 -13.70
C ILE A 10 -8.91 1.59 -14.94
N GLU A 11 -10.25 1.52 -14.91
CA GLU A 11 -11.05 1.12 -16.08
C GLU A 11 -10.80 2.02 -17.29
N GLN A 12 -10.75 3.33 -17.09
CA GLN A 12 -10.47 4.30 -18.15
C GLN A 12 -9.08 4.12 -18.76
N ALA A 13 -8.06 3.80 -17.92
CA ALA A 13 -6.71 3.55 -18.40
C ALA A 13 -6.62 2.33 -19.33
N PHE A 14 -7.44 1.31 -19.09
CA PHE A 14 -7.51 0.10 -19.94
C PHE A 14 -8.57 0.16 -21.05
N GLN A 15 -9.33 1.25 -21.16
CA GLN A 15 -10.45 1.33 -22.11
C GLN A 15 -9.99 1.30 -23.58
N ASN A 16 -8.87 1.94 -23.90
CA ASN A 16 -8.37 2.00 -25.28
C ASN A 16 -7.46 0.80 -25.59
N LYS A 17 -7.95 -0.13 -26.41
CA LYS A 17 -7.20 -1.31 -26.87
C LYS A 17 -5.92 -1.00 -27.67
N ARG A 18 -5.74 0.25 -28.13
CA ARG A 18 -4.51 0.68 -28.84
C ARG A 18 -3.40 1.12 -27.90
N ASN A 19 -3.65 1.18 -26.59
CA ASN A 19 -2.63 1.51 -25.61
C ASN A 19 -1.49 0.49 -25.69
N LYS A 20 -0.26 0.98 -25.75
CA LYS A 20 0.93 0.15 -25.76
C LYS A 20 1.26 -0.43 -24.38
N ALA A 21 0.93 0.33 -23.34
CA ALA A 21 1.04 -0.06 -21.93
C ALA A 21 0.15 0.82 -21.07
N VAL A 22 -0.10 0.38 -19.84
CA VAL A 22 -0.59 1.21 -18.75
C VAL A 22 0.58 1.48 -17.79
N ALA A 23 0.89 2.76 -17.57
CA ALA A 23 1.87 3.17 -16.58
C ALA A 23 1.17 3.40 -15.23
N LEU A 24 1.58 2.66 -14.20
CA LEU A 24 1.11 2.81 -12.84
C LEU A 24 2.14 3.61 -12.04
N VAL A 25 1.83 4.87 -11.74
CA VAL A 25 2.70 5.74 -10.95
C VAL A 25 2.31 5.63 -9.48
N ILE A 26 3.27 5.24 -8.63
CA ILE A 26 3.05 4.97 -7.21
C ILE A 26 3.91 5.89 -6.36
N ASN A 27 3.25 6.57 -5.44
CA ASN A 27 3.85 7.26 -4.29
C ASN A 27 2.99 6.96 -3.06
N SER A 28 3.30 5.85 -2.38
CA SER A 28 2.45 5.35 -1.29
C SER A 28 3.25 4.59 -0.23
N PRO A 29 3.10 4.95 1.06
CA PRO A 29 3.72 4.23 2.17
C PRO A 29 2.96 2.94 2.55
N GLY A 30 1.84 2.63 1.89
CA GLY A 30 1.02 1.48 2.14
C GLY A 30 -0.44 1.80 2.47
N GLY A 31 -1.06 0.95 3.26
CA GLY A 31 -2.45 1.07 3.69
C GLY A 31 -3.10 -0.28 3.99
N SER A 32 -4.42 -0.35 3.90
CA SER A 32 -5.16 -1.58 4.15
C SER A 32 -4.74 -2.72 3.20
N PRO A 33 -4.39 -3.91 3.73
CA PRO A 33 -4.03 -5.07 2.91
C PRO A 33 -5.10 -5.43 1.88
N VAL A 34 -6.37 -5.46 2.29
CA VAL A 34 -7.50 -5.80 1.42
C VAL A 34 -7.66 -4.80 0.28
N GLN A 35 -7.47 -3.50 0.54
CA GLN A 35 -7.58 -2.49 -0.51
C GLN A 35 -6.43 -2.59 -1.51
N SER A 36 -5.22 -2.89 -1.02
CA SER A 36 -4.05 -3.12 -1.88
C SER A 36 -4.24 -4.34 -2.78
N GLU A 37 -4.75 -5.44 -2.22
CA GLU A 37 -5.10 -6.65 -2.94
C GLU A 37 -6.15 -6.39 -4.03
N PHE A 38 -7.29 -5.77 -3.69
CA PHE A 38 -8.36 -5.49 -4.65
C PHE A 38 -7.89 -4.62 -5.81
N LEU A 39 -7.05 -3.61 -5.54
CA LEU A 39 -6.48 -2.76 -6.58
C LEU A 39 -5.52 -3.56 -7.47
N ALA A 40 -4.64 -4.36 -6.87
CA ALA A 40 -3.70 -5.20 -7.59
C ALA A 40 -4.41 -6.22 -8.49
N ASP A 41 -5.39 -6.94 -7.95
CA ASP A 41 -6.17 -7.93 -8.68
C ASP A 41 -6.93 -7.30 -9.85
N LYS A 42 -7.55 -6.13 -9.62
CA LYS A 42 -8.23 -5.41 -10.69
C LYS A 42 -7.29 -5.06 -11.84
N ILE A 43 -6.10 -4.55 -11.53
CA ILE A 43 -5.10 -4.18 -12.54
C ILE A 43 -4.62 -5.43 -13.29
N ILE A 44 -4.29 -6.49 -12.58
CA ILE A 44 -3.84 -7.77 -13.17
C ILE A 44 -4.91 -8.36 -14.10
N ASN A 45 -6.17 -8.36 -13.66
CA ASN A 45 -7.28 -8.90 -14.44
C ASN A 45 -7.54 -8.09 -15.70
N LEU A 46 -7.55 -6.76 -15.62
CA LEU A 46 -7.72 -5.89 -16.78
C LEU A 46 -6.54 -5.98 -17.74
N SER A 47 -5.31 -6.07 -17.24
CA SER A 47 -4.10 -6.30 -18.05
C SER A 47 -4.24 -7.57 -18.89
N LYS A 48 -4.63 -8.67 -18.27
CA LYS A 48 -4.84 -9.96 -18.93
C LYS A 48 -6.01 -9.90 -19.93
N GLU A 49 -7.16 -9.37 -19.52
CA GLU A 49 -8.36 -9.28 -20.35
C GLU A 49 -8.14 -8.44 -21.62
N LYS A 50 -7.45 -7.30 -21.46
CA LYS A 50 -7.21 -6.36 -22.56
C LYS A 50 -5.92 -6.65 -23.32
N ASN A 51 -5.08 -7.56 -22.83
CA ASN A 51 -3.73 -7.83 -23.34
C ASN A 51 -2.87 -6.56 -23.43
N ILE A 52 -2.89 -5.73 -22.37
CA ILE A 52 -2.15 -4.49 -22.26
C ILE A 52 -1.18 -4.64 -21.09
N PRO A 53 0.15 -4.58 -21.31
CA PRO A 53 1.13 -4.71 -20.25
C PRO A 53 1.06 -3.53 -19.27
N VAL A 54 1.40 -3.79 -18.02
CA VAL A 54 1.46 -2.78 -16.96
C VAL A 54 2.91 -2.56 -16.54
N ILE A 55 3.31 -1.31 -16.44
CA ILE A 55 4.65 -0.90 -15.97
C ILE A 55 4.45 0.02 -14.78
N THR A 56 5.02 -0.36 -13.64
CA THR A 56 5.02 0.50 -12.44
C THR A 56 6.23 1.42 -12.43
N PHE A 57 5.98 2.66 -12.02
CA PHE A 57 6.99 3.67 -11.73
C PHE A 57 6.78 4.15 -10.30
N VAL A 58 7.79 3.96 -9.46
CA VAL A 58 7.77 4.42 -8.08
C VAL A 58 8.40 5.82 -8.01
N GLU A 59 7.68 6.76 -7.40
CA GLU A 59 8.20 8.09 -7.09
C GLU A 59 9.01 8.03 -5.78
N ASP A 60 8.57 8.71 -4.71
CA ASP A 60 9.32 8.72 -3.44
C ASP A 60 9.27 7.36 -2.73
N VAL A 61 8.08 6.72 -2.68
CA VAL A 61 7.90 5.50 -1.90
C VAL A 61 6.89 4.52 -2.52
N ALA A 62 7.24 3.24 -2.49
CA ALA A 62 6.31 2.12 -2.62
C ALA A 62 6.61 1.12 -1.49
N ALA A 63 5.97 1.29 -0.34
CA ALA A 63 6.20 0.49 0.85
C ALA A 63 4.92 -0.25 1.28
N SER A 64 5.07 -1.44 1.89
CA SER A 64 3.94 -2.23 2.41
C SER A 64 2.87 -2.44 1.32
N GLY A 65 1.61 -2.05 1.56
CA GLY A 65 0.54 -2.11 0.55
C GLY A 65 0.84 -1.33 -0.74
N GLY A 66 1.73 -0.32 -0.70
CA GLY A 66 2.22 0.38 -1.89
C GLY A 66 3.10 -0.51 -2.76
N TYR A 67 3.96 -1.34 -2.14
CA TYR A 67 4.76 -2.32 -2.85
C TYR A 67 3.92 -3.51 -3.34
N TRP A 68 2.90 -3.91 -2.56
CA TRP A 68 1.90 -4.87 -3.04
C TRP A 68 1.31 -4.42 -4.38
N LEU A 69 0.84 -3.17 -4.42
CA LEU A 69 0.27 -2.60 -5.64
C LEU A 69 1.32 -2.48 -6.76
N ALA A 70 2.56 -2.11 -6.45
CA ALA A 70 3.64 -2.06 -7.44
C ALA A 70 3.85 -3.41 -8.13
N CYS A 71 3.73 -4.50 -7.38
CA CYS A 71 3.85 -5.86 -7.90
C CYS A 71 2.66 -6.33 -8.76
N ALA A 72 1.61 -5.53 -8.92
CA ALA A 72 0.56 -5.81 -9.91
C ALA A 72 1.07 -5.70 -11.36
N ALA A 73 2.16 -4.96 -11.57
CA ALA A 73 2.75 -4.74 -12.89
C ALA A 73 3.69 -5.87 -13.33
N ASP A 74 4.00 -5.89 -14.62
CA ASP A 74 4.95 -6.84 -15.22
C ASP A 74 6.40 -6.40 -14.96
N GLU A 75 6.62 -5.09 -14.88
CA GLU A 75 7.91 -4.47 -14.59
C GLU A 75 7.74 -3.30 -13.62
N ILE A 76 8.75 -3.08 -12.79
CA ILE A 76 8.78 -2.04 -11.77
C ILE A 76 10.05 -1.21 -11.94
N PHE A 77 9.92 0.09 -12.13
CA PHE A 77 11.00 1.05 -12.17
C PHE A 77 10.89 2.04 -11.01
N ALA A 78 12.03 2.52 -10.52
CA ALA A 78 12.11 3.49 -9.43
C ALA A 78 13.28 4.45 -9.63
N SER A 79 13.34 5.52 -8.85
CA SER A 79 14.57 6.31 -8.67
C SER A 79 15.53 5.55 -7.75
N LYS A 80 16.84 5.84 -7.84
CA LYS A 80 17.84 5.31 -6.89
C LYS A 80 17.51 5.64 -5.45
N ALA A 81 16.88 6.79 -5.20
CA ALA A 81 16.51 7.30 -3.89
C ALA A 81 15.08 6.89 -3.45
N SER A 82 14.30 6.24 -4.30
CA SER A 82 12.97 5.75 -3.91
C SER A 82 13.07 4.74 -2.77
N ILE A 83 12.07 4.72 -1.90
CA ILE A 83 11.99 3.76 -0.79
C ILE A 83 11.07 2.60 -1.20
N ILE A 84 11.59 1.38 -1.14
CA ILE A 84 10.92 0.17 -1.64
C ILE A 84 10.88 -0.90 -0.55
N GLY A 85 9.80 -1.67 -0.49
CA GLY A 85 9.72 -2.85 0.37
C GLY A 85 8.75 -2.70 1.53
N SER A 86 9.25 -2.77 2.77
CA SER A 86 8.39 -2.82 3.97
C SER A 86 7.34 -3.95 3.87
N ILE A 87 7.80 -5.15 3.46
CA ILE A 87 6.94 -6.33 3.30
C ILE A 87 6.69 -6.91 4.69
N GLY A 88 5.65 -6.39 5.34
CA GLY A 88 5.31 -6.75 6.71
C GLY A 88 3.91 -6.27 7.09
N VAL A 89 3.44 -6.71 8.25
CA VAL A 89 2.14 -6.34 8.82
C VAL A 89 2.34 -5.79 10.23
N ILE A 90 1.80 -4.64 10.49
CA ILE A 90 1.86 -3.99 11.80
C ILE A 90 0.46 -3.71 12.33
N SER A 91 0.28 -3.82 13.65
CA SER A 91 -0.81 -3.23 14.39
C SER A 91 -0.19 -2.41 15.52
N ALA A 92 -0.47 -1.12 15.54
CA ALA A 92 0.06 -0.21 16.54
C ALA A 92 -1.10 0.51 17.25
N GLY A 93 -0.95 0.75 18.56
CA GLY A 93 -1.95 1.42 19.36
C GLY A 93 -1.37 1.89 20.69
N PHE A 94 -2.20 2.53 21.49
CA PHE A 94 -1.84 3.00 22.83
C PHE A 94 -2.71 2.29 23.86
N GLY A 95 -2.12 1.95 25.04
CA GLY A 95 -2.85 1.49 26.20
C GLY A 95 -3.09 2.66 27.18
N PHE A 96 -4.33 2.88 27.58
CA PHE A 96 -4.74 3.98 28.45
C PHE A 96 -5.25 3.52 29.83
N ASP A 97 -5.22 2.22 30.12
CA ASP A 97 -5.68 1.62 31.36
C ASP A 97 -5.07 2.30 32.62
N LYS A 98 -3.74 2.48 32.62
CA LYS A 98 -3.03 3.12 33.73
C LYS A 98 -3.34 4.62 33.84
N ALA A 99 -3.60 5.29 32.74
CA ALA A 99 -3.98 6.70 32.75
C ALA A 99 -5.38 6.88 33.35
N LEU A 100 -6.35 6.05 32.95
CA LEU A 100 -7.70 6.08 33.52
C LEU A 100 -7.69 5.81 35.03
N ASN A 101 -6.92 4.83 35.48
CA ASN A 101 -6.78 4.55 36.91
C ASN A 101 -6.21 5.74 37.71
N LYS A 102 -5.24 6.47 37.14
CA LYS A 102 -4.65 7.65 37.81
C LYS A 102 -5.63 8.82 37.98
N ILE A 103 -6.58 8.97 37.07
CA ILE A 103 -7.58 10.04 37.12
C ILE A 103 -8.93 9.59 37.73
N GLY A 104 -8.97 8.36 38.26
CA GLY A 104 -10.17 7.82 38.95
C GLY A 104 -11.35 7.53 38.01
N VAL A 105 -11.09 7.17 36.77
CA VAL A 105 -12.14 6.83 35.79
C VAL A 105 -12.25 5.32 35.62
N ASP A 106 -13.44 4.77 35.89
CA ASP A 106 -13.75 3.36 35.68
C ASP A 106 -14.21 3.07 34.25
N ARG A 107 -13.53 2.16 33.57
CA ARG A 107 -13.98 1.62 32.29
C ARG A 107 -15.02 0.54 32.51
N ARG A 108 -16.25 0.74 31.98
CA ARG A 108 -17.35 -0.22 32.07
C ARG A 108 -17.68 -0.77 30.70
N ILE A 109 -17.56 -2.10 30.53
CA ILE A 109 -17.81 -2.79 29.24
C ILE A 109 -18.90 -3.82 29.45
N TYR A 110 -19.92 -3.77 28.62
CA TYR A 110 -21.00 -4.75 28.60
C TYR A 110 -21.06 -5.34 27.19
N THR A 111 -20.76 -6.64 27.05
CA THR A 111 -20.68 -7.29 25.73
C THR A 111 -21.55 -8.55 25.70
N ALA A 112 -22.17 -8.79 24.56
CA ALA A 112 -22.66 -10.11 24.18
C ALA A 112 -21.63 -10.76 23.24
N GLY A 113 -21.03 -11.86 23.69
CA GLY A 113 -19.92 -12.55 23.02
C GLY A 113 -18.58 -12.35 23.75
N LYS A 114 -18.00 -13.48 24.19
CA LYS A 114 -16.82 -13.55 25.06
C LYS A 114 -15.61 -12.71 24.59
N ASN A 115 -15.44 -12.58 23.28
CA ASN A 115 -14.26 -11.96 22.67
C ASN A 115 -14.58 -10.60 22.00
N LYS A 116 -15.70 -9.95 22.37
CA LYS A 116 -16.12 -8.73 21.66
C LYS A 116 -15.30 -7.50 22.03
N SER A 117 -14.64 -7.49 23.19
CA SER A 117 -13.78 -6.41 23.69
C SER A 117 -12.29 -6.74 23.57
N LEU A 118 -11.91 -7.60 22.62
CA LEU A 118 -10.50 -7.89 22.36
C LEU A 118 -9.71 -6.61 22.10
N LEU A 119 -8.53 -6.49 22.71
CA LEU A 119 -7.57 -5.41 22.51
C LEU A 119 -8.16 -4.00 22.84
N ASP A 120 -9.10 -3.92 23.79
CA ASP A 120 -9.61 -2.63 24.24
C ASP A 120 -8.46 -1.79 24.87
N PRO A 121 -8.17 -0.60 24.31
CA PRO A 121 -7.03 0.20 24.75
C PRO A 121 -7.18 0.80 26.15
N PHE A 122 -8.38 0.73 26.71
CA PHE A 122 -8.70 1.24 28.05
C PHE A 122 -8.74 0.15 29.12
N SER A 123 -8.44 -1.09 28.75
CA SER A 123 -8.33 -2.24 29.65
C SER A 123 -6.87 -2.74 29.67
N PRO A 124 -6.43 -3.41 30.75
CA PRO A 124 -5.12 -4.05 30.80
C PRO A 124 -4.93 -5.02 29.64
N GLU A 125 -3.72 -5.05 29.09
CA GLU A 125 -3.39 -5.94 27.98
C GLU A 125 -3.60 -7.42 28.36
N ASN A 126 -4.31 -8.16 27.52
CA ASN A 126 -4.54 -9.59 27.69
C ASN A 126 -3.61 -10.39 26.76
N LYS A 127 -2.87 -11.34 27.30
CA LYS A 127 -1.92 -12.17 26.56
C LYS A 127 -2.58 -13.05 25.49
N ASP A 128 -3.79 -13.53 25.72
CA ASP A 128 -4.52 -14.35 24.75
C ASP A 128 -4.99 -13.50 23.55
N ASP A 129 -5.37 -12.25 23.82
CA ASP A 129 -5.74 -11.30 22.77
C ASP A 129 -4.53 -10.98 21.89
N VAL A 130 -3.38 -10.70 22.50
CA VAL A 130 -2.11 -10.47 21.79
C VAL A 130 -1.72 -11.68 20.95
N LYS A 131 -1.83 -12.90 21.51
CA LYS A 131 -1.56 -14.14 20.77
C LYS A 131 -2.47 -14.28 19.55
N ARG A 132 -3.76 -13.96 19.71
CA ARG A 132 -4.74 -14.01 18.61
C ARG A 132 -4.41 -12.97 17.53
N LEU A 133 -4.06 -11.76 17.93
CA LEU A 133 -3.63 -10.70 17.00
C LEU A 133 -2.39 -11.13 16.21
N LYS A 134 -1.35 -11.61 16.90
CA LYS A 134 -0.11 -12.11 16.25
C LYS A 134 -0.39 -13.22 15.26
N ASN A 135 -1.26 -14.16 15.58
CA ASN A 135 -1.65 -15.23 14.65
C ASN A 135 -2.35 -14.68 13.40
N LEU A 136 -3.19 -13.65 13.55
CA LEU A 136 -3.82 -12.99 12.41
C LEU A 136 -2.78 -12.25 11.56
N GLN A 137 -1.88 -11.50 12.20
CA GLN A 137 -0.79 -10.79 11.51
C GLN A 137 0.09 -11.76 10.71
N THR A 138 0.46 -12.91 11.27
CA THR A 138 1.23 -13.94 10.58
C THR A 138 0.52 -14.39 9.30
N LYS A 139 -0.78 -14.72 9.38
CA LYS A 139 -1.56 -15.13 8.19
C LYS A 139 -1.63 -14.06 7.11
N LEU A 140 -1.82 -12.80 7.49
CA LEU A 140 -1.82 -11.67 6.56
C LEU A 140 -0.43 -11.47 5.94
N HIS A 141 0.62 -11.65 6.72
CA HIS A 141 2.00 -11.57 6.25
C HIS A 141 2.34 -12.70 5.28
N ASP A 142 1.98 -13.94 5.60
CA ASP A 142 2.15 -15.10 4.71
C ASP A 142 1.43 -14.90 3.38
N HIS A 143 0.23 -14.32 3.41
CA HIS A 143 -0.50 -13.96 2.20
C HIS A 143 0.23 -12.92 1.37
N PHE A 144 0.77 -11.87 2.00
CA PHE A 144 1.59 -10.86 1.34
C PHE A 144 2.85 -11.48 0.71
N ILE A 145 3.59 -12.29 1.47
CA ILE A 145 4.77 -13.01 0.97
C ILE A 145 4.41 -13.87 -0.25
N SER A 146 3.31 -14.61 -0.16
CA SER A 146 2.85 -15.47 -1.25
C SER A 146 2.57 -14.69 -2.53
N PHE A 147 1.91 -13.53 -2.41
CA PHE A 147 1.67 -12.65 -3.55
C PHE A 147 2.96 -12.11 -4.16
N ILE A 148 3.90 -11.60 -3.33
CA ILE A 148 5.20 -11.10 -3.82
C ILE A 148 6.00 -12.22 -4.48
N THR A 149 6.03 -13.40 -3.86
CA THR A 149 6.72 -14.57 -4.42
C THR A 149 6.13 -14.97 -5.77
N LEU A 150 4.81 -14.95 -5.91
CA LEU A 150 4.14 -15.23 -7.18
C LEU A 150 4.53 -14.21 -8.27
N ARG A 151 4.59 -12.92 -7.91
CA ARG A 151 4.83 -11.84 -8.88
C ARG A 151 6.30 -11.60 -9.18
N ARG A 152 7.19 -11.77 -8.20
CA ARG A 152 8.63 -11.50 -8.30
C ARG A 152 9.51 -12.77 -8.34
N GLY A 153 8.99 -13.91 -7.99
CA GLY A 153 9.59 -15.20 -7.66
C GLY A 153 11.01 -15.48 -8.16
N LYS A 154 11.24 -15.46 -9.47
CA LYS A 154 12.57 -15.73 -10.06
C LYS A 154 13.54 -14.53 -9.99
N LYS A 155 13.04 -13.35 -9.67
CA LYS A 155 13.80 -12.10 -9.65
C LYS A 155 14.40 -11.80 -8.28
N ILE A 156 13.80 -12.35 -7.21
CA ILE A 156 14.23 -12.17 -5.82
C ILE A 156 14.92 -13.43 -5.28
N ASP A 157 15.93 -13.24 -4.44
CA ASP A 157 16.54 -14.36 -3.70
C ASP A 157 15.70 -14.69 -2.46
N LEU A 158 14.86 -15.73 -2.58
CA LEU A 158 14.02 -16.20 -1.49
C LEU A 158 14.79 -16.70 -0.26
N LYS A 159 16.12 -16.93 -0.37
CA LYS A 159 16.97 -17.28 0.76
C LYS A 159 17.37 -16.08 1.59
N ASN A 160 17.25 -14.87 1.05
CA ASN A 160 17.47 -13.63 1.80
C ASN A 160 16.33 -13.43 2.81
N LYS A 161 16.63 -13.70 4.08
CA LYS A 161 15.67 -13.64 5.19
C LYS A 161 15.15 -12.22 5.46
N ASP A 162 15.89 -11.19 5.07
CA ASP A 162 15.54 -9.79 5.37
C ASP A 162 14.43 -9.26 4.46
N LEU A 163 14.23 -9.87 3.28
CA LEU A 163 13.22 -9.44 2.31
C LEU A 163 11.80 -9.35 2.90
N PHE A 164 11.48 -10.23 3.83
CA PHE A 164 10.13 -10.38 4.39
C PHE A 164 10.04 -10.02 5.86
N THR A 165 10.99 -9.23 6.39
CA THR A 165 10.99 -8.81 7.80
C THR A 165 10.31 -7.47 8.05
N GLY A 166 9.81 -6.82 7.01
CA GLY A 166 9.30 -5.45 7.07
C GLY A 166 10.38 -4.39 6.89
N MET A 167 11.59 -4.78 6.49
CA MET A 167 12.66 -3.86 6.09
C MET A 167 12.30 -3.14 4.78
N PHE A 168 12.92 -1.98 4.56
CA PHE A 168 12.81 -1.21 3.34
C PHE A 168 14.21 -0.82 2.85
N TRP A 169 14.33 -0.56 1.57
CA TRP A 169 15.58 -0.33 0.88
C TRP A 169 15.48 0.88 -0.03
N SER A 170 16.62 1.46 -0.34
CA SER A 170 16.73 2.43 -1.45
C SER A 170 16.42 1.73 -2.79
N GLY A 171 16.04 2.50 -3.80
CA GLY A 171 15.79 1.94 -5.13
C GLY A 171 17.02 1.22 -5.71
N GLN A 172 18.23 1.68 -5.38
CA GLN A 172 19.47 1.01 -5.81
C GLN A 172 19.58 -0.38 -5.17
N GLU A 173 19.41 -0.51 -3.86
CA GLU A 173 19.42 -1.79 -3.16
C GLU A 173 18.26 -2.69 -3.61
N ALA A 174 17.09 -2.10 -3.81
CA ALA A 174 15.90 -2.82 -4.29
C ALA A 174 16.11 -3.45 -5.67
N LEU A 175 16.90 -2.81 -6.55
CA LEU A 175 17.30 -3.38 -7.83
C LEU A 175 18.21 -4.60 -7.63
N GLU A 176 19.21 -4.49 -6.77
CA GLU A 176 20.14 -5.57 -6.46
C GLU A 176 19.43 -6.78 -5.81
N LEU A 177 18.41 -6.52 -5.00
CA LEU A 177 17.56 -7.53 -4.35
C LEU A 177 16.49 -8.11 -5.29
N GLY A 178 16.35 -7.58 -6.51
CA GLY A 178 15.33 -8.01 -7.45
C GLY A 178 13.91 -7.55 -7.13
N LEU A 179 13.75 -6.61 -6.19
CA LEU A 179 12.45 -6.03 -5.82
C LEU A 179 11.91 -5.10 -6.91
N ILE A 180 12.78 -4.51 -7.72
CA ILE A 180 12.44 -3.74 -8.92
C ILE A 180 13.23 -4.25 -10.13
N ASP A 181 12.88 -3.81 -11.33
CA ASP A 181 13.45 -4.27 -12.59
C ASP A 181 14.44 -3.28 -13.20
N GLY A 182 14.42 -2.02 -12.74
CA GLY A 182 15.34 -1.02 -13.25
C GLY A 182 15.22 0.34 -12.56
N ILE A 183 16.22 1.16 -12.83
CA ILE A 183 16.23 2.56 -12.41
C ILE A 183 15.77 3.42 -13.58
N GLY A 184 14.76 4.26 -13.37
CA GLY A 184 14.26 5.16 -14.41
C GLY A 184 12.95 5.83 -14.06
N GLN A 185 12.63 6.86 -14.82
CA GLN A 185 11.41 7.66 -14.68
C GLN A 185 10.43 7.38 -15.81
N VAL A 186 9.15 7.67 -15.60
CA VAL A 186 8.05 7.45 -16.56
C VAL A 186 8.43 7.90 -17.97
N ASN A 187 8.79 9.17 -18.11
CA ASN A 187 9.00 9.76 -19.42
C ASN A 187 10.20 9.17 -20.18
N SER A 188 11.32 8.90 -19.48
CA SER A 188 12.50 8.32 -20.12
C SER A 188 12.24 6.89 -20.56
N ILE A 189 11.78 6.03 -19.66
CA ILE A 189 11.53 4.60 -19.96
C ILE A 189 10.47 4.43 -21.05
N LEU A 190 9.38 5.21 -21.00
CA LEU A 190 8.34 5.10 -22.01
C LEU A 190 8.79 5.60 -23.39
N LYS A 191 9.60 6.66 -23.46
CA LYS A 191 10.21 7.14 -24.72
C LYS A 191 11.22 6.14 -25.29
N ASP A 192 12.07 5.59 -24.45
CA ASP A 192 13.06 4.58 -24.87
C ASP A 192 12.37 3.33 -25.43
N ARG A 193 11.26 2.90 -24.81
CA ARG A 193 10.53 1.69 -25.19
C ARG A 193 9.60 1.87 -26.40
N PHE A 194 8.90 2.99 -26.48
CA PHE A 194 7.82 3.21 -27.45
C PHE A 194 8.10 4.33 -28.46
N GLY A 195 9.29 4.94 -28.37
CA GLY A 195 9.74 6.02 -29.25
C GLY A 195 9.42 7.42 -28.74
N ASN A 196 10.17 8.41 -29.24
CA ASN A 196 10.08 9.81 -28.78
C ASN A 196 8.69 10.44 -28.95
N ASN A 197 7.87 9.92 -29.88
CA ASN A 197 6.53 10.43 -30.17
C ASN A 197 5.43 9.75 -29.34
N VAL A 198 5.79 8.95 -28.31
CA VAL A 198 4.81 8.31 -27.42
C VAL A 198 3.94 9.37 -26.74
N LYS A 199 2.62 9.22 -26.83
CA LYS A 199 1.67 10.09 -26.15
C LYS A 199 1.25 9.47 -24.84
N ILE A 200 1.46 10.19 -23.76
CA ILE A 200 1.06 9.80 -22.41
C ILE A 200 -0.24 10.52 -22.07
N LYS A 201 -1.26 9.76 -21.70
CA LYS A 201 -2.51 10.29 -21.18
C LYS A 201 -2.60 9.98 -19.69
N GLU A 202 -2.68 11.01 -18.87
CA GLU A 202 -2.79 10.87 -17.44
C GLU A 202 -4.23 10.74 -16.97
N PHE A 203 -4.44 9.88 -15.99
CA PHE A 203 -5.69 9.68 -15.27
C PHE A 203 -5.42 9.93 -13.79
N GLN A 204 -5.99 10.98 -13.25
CA GLN A 204 -5.81 11.38 -11.86
C GLN A 204 -7.16 11.66 -11.20
N ASN A 205 -7.27 11.37 -9.92
CA ASN A 205 -8.37 11.93 -9.14
C ASN A 205 -8.20 13.45 -9.07
N LYS A 206 -9.02 14.18 -9.81
CA LYS A 206 -9.09 15.63 -9.63
C LYS A 206 -9.51 15.88 -8.19
N LYS A 207 -8.62 16.46 -7.39
CA LYS A 207 -9.01 17.00 -6.08
C LYS A 207 -10.12 18.00 -6.37
N ARG A 208 -11.36 17.68 -6.00
CA ARG A 208 -12.46 18.64 -6.05
C ARG A 208 -12.10 19.77 -5.10
N PHE A 209 -11.63 20.87 -5.64
CA PHE A 209 -11.62 22.14 -4.94
C PHE A 209 -13.07 22.58 -4.81
N PHE A 210 -13.56 22.63 -3.56
CA PHE A 210 -14.83 23.24 -3.14
C PHE A 210 -16.12 22.60 -3.68
N ASP A 211 -16.69 21.70 -2.91
CA ASP A 211 -18.14 21.55 -2.78
C ASP A 211 -18.53 22.10 -1.40
N LEU A 212 -19.03 23.33 -1.38
CA LEU A 212 -19.38 24.06 -0.13
C LEU A 212 -20.54 23.41 0.66
N GLY A 213 -21.24 22.45 0.07
CA GLY A 213 -22.45 21.85 0.62
C GLY A 213 -22.24 20.73 1.66
N ASN A 214 -21.03 20.13 1.74
CA ASN A 214 -20.75 18.99 2.63
C ASN A 214 -19.63 19.25 3.64
N LEU A 215 -19.51 20.50 4.12
CA LEU A 215 -18.33 20.96 4.86
C LEU A 215 -18.16 20.37 6.26
N ILE A 216 -19.15 19.77 6.87
CA ILE A 216 -19.10 19.40 8.30
C ILE A 216 -18.82 17.90 8.54
N SER A 217 -19.25 16.99 7.68
CA SER A 217 -19.05 15.55 7.87
C SER A 217 -17.75 15.00 7.26
N ILE A 218 -17.20 15.69 6.25
CA ILE A 218 -15.98 15.25 5.54
C ILE A 218 -14.69 15.63 6.30
N THR A 219 -14.75 16.60 7.21
CA THR A 219 -13.57 17.21 7.81
C THR A 219 -12.80 16.28 8.76
N PHE A 220 -13.45 15.49 9.57
CA PHE A 220 -12.74 14.71 10.60
C PHE A 220 -12.06 13.46 10.02
N GLU A 221 -12.74 12.73 9.16
CA GLU A 221 -12.22 11.50 8.54
C GLU A 221 -11.09 11.80 7.52
N VAL A 222 -11.25 12.86 6.74
CA VAL A 222 -10.21 13.33 5.79
C VAL A 222 -8.98 13.89 6.52
N ILE A 223 -9.17 14.58 7.64
CA ILE A 223 -8.06 15.11 8.46
C ILE A 223 -7.35 13.96 9.16
N SER A 224 -8.06 13.00 9.75
CA SER A 224 -7.47 11.83 10.38
C SER A 224 -6.64 11.01 9.40
N ASN A 225 -7.21 10.66 8.24
CA ASN A 225 -6.52 9.89 7.21
C ASN A 225 -5.29 10.63 6.65
N LYS A 226 -5.35 11.96 6.50
CA LYS A 226 -4.20 12.77 6.08
C LYS A 226 -3.11 12.88 7.15
N ILE A 227 -3.50 12.92 8.41
CA ILE A 227 -2.54 12.94 9.53
C ILE A 227 -1.83 11.59 9.62
N GLU A 228 -2.56 10.48 9.52
CA GLU A 228 -1.97 9.14 9.50
C GLU A 228 -1.03 8.96 8.30
N GLU A 229 -1.46 9.35 7.11
CA GLU A 229 -0.63 9.29 5.91
C GLU A 229 0.66 10.12 6.08
N LYS A 230 0.56 11.36 6.56
CA LYS A 230 1.72 12.20 6.86
C LYS A 230 2.64 11.61 7.94
N LEU A 231 2.09 11.00 8.98
CA LEU A 231 2.90 10.36 10.03
C LEU A 231 3.66 9.16 9.48
N ILE A 232 3.05 8.39 8.57
CA ILE A 232 3.71 7.26 7.92
C ILE A 232 4.81 7.76 6.96
N PHE A 233 4.56 8.80 6.15
CA PHE A 233 5.60 9.41 5.31
C PHE A 233 6.77 9.95 6.14
N LYS A 234 6.50 10.60 7.28
CA LYS A 234 7.55 11.04 8.23
C LYS A 234 8.44 9.90 8.72
N LYS A 235 7.93 8.67 8.84
CA LYS A 235 8.73 7.49 9.19
C LYS A 235 9.87 7.25 8.19
N PHE A 236 9.67 7.68 6.96
CA PHE A 236 10.64 7.56 5.87
C PHE A 236 11.45 8.85 5.63
N GLY A 237 11.25 9.89 6.44
CA GLY A 237 11.91 11.17 6.28
C GLY A 237 11.32 12.05 5.16
N LEU A 238 10.07 11.80 4.76
CA LEU A 238 9.34 12.47 3.69
C LEU A 238 8.21 13.36 4.21
#